data_87f993b762d1fb502b223bb5f0515153
#
_entry.id   87f993b762d1fb502b223bb5f0515153
#
_cell.length_a   1.000
_cell.length_b   1.000
_cell.length_c   1.000
_cell.angle_alpha   90.00
_cell.angle_beta   90.00
_cell.angle_gamma   90.00
#
_symmetry.space_group_name_H-M   'P 1'
#
loop_
_entity.id
_entity.type
_entity.pdbx_description
1 polymer ?
#
loop_
_entity_poly.entity_id
_entity_poly.type
_entity_poly.pdbx_seq_one_letter_code
_entity_poly.pdbx_strand_id
1 'polypeptide(L)'
;MHHKLSFRRKLQTFLLSLLLILLTAAGVPSAAYTAEAASADTTMAVHFLDVGQGLSILVQSQGENLLYDGGDRGHSSFVVSYLQKQNVSTIDYMISSHYDEDHVAGLVGCLDNFSVKNVIGADYVQDTKIYQSFENSVAAQGLTVQHPEPGTDFTFG
;
A
#
# COMPACT_ATOMS: atom_id res chain seq x y z
N MET A 1 14.28 44.09 63.26
CA MET A 1 15.30 43.18 62.65
C MET A 1 14.72 42.13 61.66
N HIS A 2 13.41 41.88 61.70
CA HIS A 2 12.77 40.85 60.83
C HIS A 2 12.58 41.24 59.39
N HIS A 3 12.54 42.48 59.00
CA HIS A 3 12.27 42.91 57.60
C HIS A 3 13.45 42.64 56.63
N LYS A 4 14.70 42.71 57.08
CA LYS A 4 15.89 42.47 56.24
C LYS A 4 16.09 40.98 55.92
N LEU A 5 15.66 40.08 56.81
CA LEU A 5 15.74 38.61 56.53
C LEU A 5 14.73 38.16 55.51
N SER A 6 13.55 38.74 55.50
CA SER A 6 12.51 38.41 54.48
C SER A 6 12.91 38.86 53.09
N PHE A 7 13.52 40.03 52.95
CA PHE A 7 14.00 40.55 51.66
C PHE A 7 15.14 39.69 51.06
N ARG A 8 16.10 39.29 51.90
CA ARG A 8 17.21 38.42 51.45
C ARG A 8 16.72 37.05 50.99
N ARG A 9 15.76 36.44 51.64
CA ARG A 9 15.15 35.16 51.23
C ARG A 9 14.41 35.30 49.91
N LYS A 10 13.62 36.34 49.71
CA LYS A 10 12.92 36.61 48.47
C LYS A 10 13.88 36.87 47.30
N LEU A 11 14.98 37.57 47.55
CA LEU A 11 16.00 37.83 46.57
C LEU A 11 16.76 36.53 46.19
N GLN A 12 17.07 35.66 47.17
CA GLN A 12 17.69 34.37 46.93
C GLN A 12 16.80 33.42 46.10
N THR A 13 15.49 33.34 46.44
CA THR A 13 14.56 32.53 45.66
C THR A 13 14.39 33.05 44.22
N PHE A 14 14.37 34.38 44.04
CA PHE A 14 14.30 34.98 42.71
C PHE A 14 15.57 34.71 41.88
N LEU A 15 16.77 34.80 42.46
CA LEU A 15 18.04 34.49 41.79
C LEU A 15 18.16 32.99 41.48
N LEU A 16 17.66 32.11 42.34
CA LEU A 16 17.63 30.67 42.09
C LEU A 16 16.68 30.30 40.92
N SER A 17 15.50 30.93 40.89
CA SER A 17 14.54 30.71 39.79
C SER A 17 15.05 31.26 38.46
N LEU A 18 15.75 32.41 38.48
CA LEU A 18 16.36 32.98 37.28
C LEU A 18 17.53 32.12 36.75
N LEU A 19 18.33 31.53 37.67
CA LEU A 19 19.40 30.60 37.31
C LEU A 19 18.84 29.30 36.69
N LEU A 20 17.70 28.80 37.23
CA LEU A 20 17.03 27.60 36.68
C LEU A 20 16.48 27.85 35.29
N ILE A 21 15.94 29.05 35.03
CA ILE A 21 15.43 29.44 33.70
C ILE A 21 16.58 29.60 32.69
N LEU A 22 17.74 30.14 33.14
CA LEU A 22 18.93 30.25 32.30
C LEU A 22 19.56 28.89 31.94
N LEU A 23 19.46 27.89 32.85
CA LEU A 23 19.94 26.54 32.59
C LEU A 23 19.07 25.79 31.57
N THR A 24 17.76 26.12 31.48
CA THR A 24 16.86 25.53 30.48
C THR A 24 16.97 26.21 29.10
N ALA A 25 17.55 27.42 29.04
CA ALA A 25 17.83 28.13 27.79
C ALA A 25 19.18 27.74 27.12
N ALA A 26 20.05 27.01 27.84
CA ALA A 26 21.22 26.39 27.23
C ALA A 26 20.75 25.22 26.37
N GLY A 27 20.69 25.47 25.07
CA GLY A 27 20.08 24.65 24.05
C GLY A 27 20.30 23.16 24.26
N VAL A 28 19.20 22.43 24.34
CA VAL A 28 19.19 21.02 23.98
C VAL A 28 19.79 20.96 22.57
N PRO A 29 20.91 20.24 22.31
CA PRO A 29 21.33 20.05 20.94
C PRO A 29 20.13 19.45 20.22
N SER A 30 19.57 20.22 19.30
CA SER A 30 18.63 19.68 18.32
C SER A 30 19.44 18.61 17.60
N ALA A 31 19.31 17.35 18.04
CA ALA A 31 19.69 16.24 17.23
C ALA A 31 18.85 16.42 15.96
N ALA A 32 19.49 16.97 14.93
CA ALA A 32 18.95 16.89 13.60
C ALA A 32 18.79 15.39 13.36
N TYR A 33 17.56 14.90 13.51
CA TYR A 33 17.15 13.66 12.90
C TYR A 33 17.29 13.95 11.40
N THR A 34 18.46 13.66 10.84
CA THR A 34 18.51 13.36 9.43
C THR A 34 17.61 12.15 9.29
N ALA A 35 16.39 12.38 8.81
CA ALA A 35 15.64 11.33 8.19
C ALA A 35 16.57 10.83 7.10
N GLU A 36 17.26 9.73 7.39
CA GLU A 36 17.91 8.94 6.36
C GLU A 36 16.78 8.65 5.40
N ALA A 37 16.82 9.27 4.22
CA ALA A 37 15.90 8.95 3.16
C ALA A 37 16.04 7.44 3.02
N ALA A 38 15.00 6.71 3.42
CA ALA A 38 14.96 5.27 3.20
C ALA A 38 15.35 5.12 1.75
N SER A 39 16.46 4.45 1.48
CA SER A 39 16.85 4.10 0.12
C SER A 39 15.59 3.49 -0.47
N ALA A 40 15.07 4.07 -1.54
CA ALA A 40 13.90 3.53 -2.21
C ALA A 40 14.20 2.03 -2.34
N ASP A 41 13.37 1.21 -1.70
CA ASP A 41 13.54 -0.23 -1.73
C ASP A 41 13.40 -0.63 -3.20
N THR A 42 14.55 -0.85 -3.85
CA THR A 42 14.62 -1.22 -5.26
C THR A 42 14.38 -2.73 -5.44
N THR A 43 13.96 -3.41 -4.39
CA THR A 43 13.66 -4.82 -4.44
C THR A 43 12.29 -5.06 -5.07
N MET A 44 12.24 -6.04 -5.97
CA MET A 44 11.00 -6.59 -6.49
C MET A 44 10.68 -7.89 -5.76
N ALA A 45 9.47 -8.01 -5.24
CA ALA A 45 8.96 -9.24 -4.66
C ALA A 45 7.94 -9.88 -5.60
N VAL A 46 8.08 -11.17 -5.85
CA VAL A 46 7.13 -11.96 -6.65
C VAL A 46 6.57 -13.07 -5.77
N HIS A 47 5.26 -13.09 -5.60
CA HIS A 47 4.53 -14.03 -4.76
C HIS A 47 3.70 -14.95 -5.64
N PHE A 48 4.01 -16.24 -5.64
CA PHE A 48 3.18 -17.27 -6.27
C PHE A 48 2.19 -17.77 -5.22
N LEU A 49 0.91 -17.54 -5.44
CA LEU A 49 -0.14 -17.94 -4.50
C LEU A 49 -0.60 -19.36 -4.82
N ASP A 50 -0.65 -20.21 -3.78
CA ASP A 50 -1.19 -21.56 -3.93
C ASP A 50 -2.72 -21.49 -3.98
N VAL A 51 -3.24 -21.45 -5.17
CA VAL A 51 -4.69 -21.42 -5.48
C VAL A 51 -5.18 -22.77 -6.04
N GLY A 52 -4.39 -23.84 -5.83
CA GLY A 52 -4.70 -25.15 -6.39
C GLY A 52 -4.62 -25.16 -7.90
N GLN A 53 -5.74 -25.49 -8.58
CA GLN A 53 -5.84 -25.33 -10.03
C GLN A 53 -5.96 -23.85 -10.38
N GLY A 54 -5.31 -23.42 -11.46
CA GLY A 54 -5.30 -22.03 -11.92
C GLY A 54 -4.00 -21.29 -11.57
N LEU A 55 -4.06 -19.97 -11.57
CA LEU A 55 -2.91 -19.11 -11.33
C LEU A 55 -3.28 -17.87 -10.52
N SER A 56 -2.37 -17.43 -9.63
CA SER A 56 -2.42 -16.09 -9.05
C SER A 56 -1.02 -15.68 -8.64
N ILE A 57 -0.55 -14.54 -9.16
CA ILE A 57 0.78 -13.99 -8.88
C ILE A 57 0.64 -12.52 -8.49
N LEU A 58 1.14 -12.17 -7.30
CA LEU A 58 1.31 -10.78 -6.89
C LEU A 58 2.76 -10.37 -7.12
N VAL A 59 2.97 -9.27 -7.81
CA VAL A 59 4.29 -8.62 -7.94
C VAL A 59 4.23 -7.27 -7.24
N GLN A 60 5.22 -6.99 -6.39
CA GLN A 60 5.38 -5.71 -5.70
C GLN A 60 6.75 -5.13 -6.02
N SER A 61 6.79 -3.87 -6.44
CA SER A 61 8.03 -3.14 -6.70
C SER A 61 7.82 -1.66 -6.44
N GLN A 62 8.73 -1.04 -5.72
CA GLN A 62 8.75 0.41 -5.45
C GLN A 62 7.40 1.01 -4.99
N GLY A 63 6.59 0.22 -4.27
CA GLY A 63 5.27 0.63 -3.79
C GLY A 63 4.11 0.42 -4.76
N GLU A 64 4.37 -0.08 -5.97
CA GLU A 64 3.34 -0.51 -6.93
C GLU A 64 3.04 -2.01 -6.79
N ASN A 65 1.82 -2.39 -7.15
CA ASN A 65 1.30 -3.75 -7.04
C ASN A 65 0.70 -4.19 -8.38
N LEU A 66 1.17 -5.33 -8.89
CA LEU A 66 0.61 -5.99 -10.06
C LEU A 66 0.03 -7.34 -9.64
N LEU A 67 -1.21 -7.60 -9.98
CA LEU A 67 -1.85 -8.90 -9.81
C LEU A 67 -2.08 -9.55 -11.18
N TYR A 68 -1.48 -10.71 -11.38
CA TYR A 68 -1.63 -11.52 -12.59
C TYR A 68 -2.45 -12.76 -12.24
N ASP A 69 -3.66 -12.84 -12.78
CA ASP A 69 -4.69 -13.81 -12.47
C ASP A 69 -5.09 -13.86 -10.99
N GLY A 70 -6.19 -14.50 -10.66
CA GLY A 70 -6.76 -14.49 -9.32
C GLY A 70 -7.14 -15.86 -8.76
N GLY A 71 -6.88 -16.94 -9.51
CA GLY A 71 -7.35 -18.26 -9.13
C GLY A 71 -8.87 -18.43 -9.29
N ASP A 72 -9.35 -19.57 -8.83
CA ASP A 72 -10.74 -19.94 -8.87
C ASP A 72 -11.61 -19.24 -7.81
N ARG A 73 -12.91 -19.49 -7.86
CA ARG A 73 -13.89 -18.94 -6.92
C ARG A 73 -13.65 -19.41 -5.48
N GLY A 74 -13.19 -20.64 -5.29
CA GLY A 74 -12.92 -21.20 -3.97
C GLY A 74 -11.76 -20.52 -3.25
N HIS A 75 -10.82 -19.96 -4.01
CA HIS A 75 -9.62 -19.29 -3.50
C HIS A 75 -9.72 -17.76 -3.50
N SER A 76 -10.80 -17.15 -4.02
CA SER A 76 -10.97 -15.70 -4.10
C SER A 76 -10.76 -15.00 -2.75
N SER A 77 -11.36 -15.50 -1.66
CA SER A 77 -11.19 -14.93 -0.31
C SER A 77 -9.76 -15.07 0.21
N PHE A 78 -9.06 -16.15 -0.16
CA PHE A 78 -7.65 -16.33 0.17
C PHE A 78 -6.78 -15.29 -0.52
N VAL A 79 -6.96 -15.08 -1.83
CA VAL A 79 -6.22 -14.08 -2.60
C VAL A 79 -6.43 -12.69 -2.01
N VAL A 80 -7.68 -12.27 -1.77
CA VAL A 80 -8.00 -10.99 -1.14
C VAL A 80 -7.29 -10.84 0.21
N SER A 81 -7.40 -11.85 1.09
CA SER A 81 -6.77 -11.81 2.41
C SER A 81 -5.25 -11.78 2.32
N TYR A 82 -4.66 -12.46 1.34
CA TYR A 82 -3.22 -12.44 1.10
C TYR A 82 -2.74 -11.05 0.70
N LEU A 83 -3.39 -10.42 -0.26
CA LEU A 83 -3.07 -9.07 -0.70
C LEU A 83 -3.18 -8.06 0.46
N GLN A 84 -4.24 -8.16 1.28
CA GLN A 84 -4.39 -7.32 2.48
C GLN A 84 -3.23 -7.51 3.46
N LYS A 85 -2.79 -8.74 3.68
CA LYS A 85 -1.63 -9.07 4.54
C LYS A 85 -0.31 -8.52 3.98
N GLN A 86 -0.20 -8.38 2.65
CA GLN A 86 0.94 -7.75 1.98
C GLN A 86 0.81 -6.21 1.92
N ASN A 87 -0.15 -5.62 2.65
CA ASN A 87 -0.42 -4.19 2.71
C ASN A 87 -0.82 -3.57 1.36
N VAL A 88 -1.35 -4.37 0.43
CA VAL A 88 -1.91 -3.86 -0.82
C VAL A 88 -3.18 -3.08 -0.49
N SER A 89 -3.25 -1.84 -0.92
CA SER A 89 -4.45 -1.00 -0.89
C SER A 89 -4.94 -0.67 -2.31
N THR A 90 -4.03 -0.66 -3.25
CA THR A 90 -4.27 -0.37 -4.66
C THR A 90 -3.55 -1.39 -5.51
N ILE A 91 -4.19 -1.87 -6.55
CA ILE A 91 -3.59 -2.71 -7.60
C ILE A 91 -3.36 -1.80 -8.80
N ASP A 92 -2.10 -1.53 -9.10
CA ASP A 92 -1.71 -0.62 -10.18
C ASP A 92 -1.98 -1.25 -11.55
N TYR A 93 -1.70 -2.55 -11.66
CA TYR A 93 -2.01 -3.36 -12.84
C TYR A 93 -2.68 -4.66 -12.42
N MET A 94 -3.85 -4.92 -12.95
CA MET A 94 -4.54 -6.21 -12.88
C MET A 94 -4.52 -6.85 -14.26
N ILE A 95 -3.97 -8.05 -14.38
CA ILE A 95 -3.85 -8.76 -15.64
C ILE A 95 -4.65 -10.05 -15.58
N SER A 96 -5.54 -10.26 -16.52
CA SER A 96 -6.19 -11.55 -16.78
C SER A 96 -5.55 -12.18 -18.01
N SER A 97 -4.86 -13.32 -17.82
CA SER A 97 -4.23 -14.05 -18.92
C SER A 97 -5.26 -14.57 -19.93
N HIS A 98 -6.39 -15.03 -19.42
CA HIS A 98 -7.58 -15.45 -20.13
C HIS A 98 -8.77 -15.48 -19.17
N TYR A 99 -9.98 -15.83 -19.66
CA TYR A 99 -11.20 -15.66 -18.86
C TYR A 99 -11.80 -16.96 -18.33
N ASP A 100 -11.03 -18.04 -18.21
CA ASP A 100 -11.46 -19.25 -17.55
C ASP A 100 -11.61 -19.01 -16.02
N GLU A 101 -12.54 -19.75 -15.39
CA GLU A 101 -12.93 -19.48 -13.99
C GLU A 101 -11.75 -19.55 -13.02
N ASP A 102 -10.86 -20.49 -13.21
CA ASP A 102 -9.67 -20.71 -12.37
C ASP A 102 -8.56 -19.66 -12.54
N HIS A 103 -8.80 -18.63 -13.34
CA HIS A 103 -7.93 -17.47 -13.52
C HIS A 103 -8.63 -16.16 -13.17
N VAL A 104 -9.90 -16.00 -13.56
CA VAL A 104 -10.58 -14.72 -13.45
C VAL A 104 -11.47 -14.58 -12.22
N ALA A 105 -11.88 -15.67 -11.58
CA ALA A 105 -12.85 -15.59 -10.49
C ALA A 105 -12.32 -14.85 -9.25
N GLY A 106 -11.05 -15.05 -8.90
CA GLY A 106 -10.42 -14.31 -7.81
C GLY A 106 -10.20 -12.83 -8.14
N LEU A 107 -10.02 -12.47 -9.42
CA LEU A 107 -9.93 -11.06 -9.83
C LEU A 107 -11.22 -10.29 -9.54
N VAL A 108 -12.39 -10.93 -9.71
CA VAL A 108 -13.68 -10.33 -9.31
C VAL A 108 -13.67 -9.97 -7.83
N GLY A 109 -13.24 -10.89 -6.95
CA GLY A 109 -13.10 -10.62 -5.52
C GLY A 109 -12.10 -9.50 -5.21
N CYS A 110 -11.02 -9.41 -5.98
CA CYS A 110 -10.06 -8.32 -5.82
C CYS A 110 -10.63 -6.97 -6.29
N LEU A 111 -11.36 -6.91 -7.39
CA LEU A 111 -12.06 -5.71 -7.86
C LEU A 111 -13.08 -5.19 -6.84
N ASP A 112 -13.73 -6.09 -6.10
CA ASP A 112 -14.70 -5.72 -5.06
C ASP A 112 -14.05 -5.20 -3.77
N ASN A 113 -12.75 -5.44 -3.55
CA ASN A 113 -12.06 -5.15 -2.28
C ASN A 113 -10.91 -4.16 -2.38
N PHE A 114 -10.38 -3.89 -3.57
CA PHE A 114 -9.25 -2.99 -3.81
C PHE A 114 -9.57 -1.97 -4.90
N SER A 115 -8.94 -0.80 -4.82
CA SER A 115 -8.90 0.12 -5.95
C SER A 115 -7.97 -0.44 -7.02
N VAL A 116 -8.41 -0.46 -8.27
CA VAL A 116 -7.60 -0.89 -9.41
C VAL A 116 -7.39 0.30 -10.34
N LYS A 117 -6.18 0.46 -10.89
CA LYS A 117 -5.87 1.57 -11.81
C LYS A 117 -5.96 1.14 -13.28
N ASN A 118 -5.43 -0.02 -13.60
CA ASN A 118 -5.37 -0.54 -14.96
C ASN A 118 -5.78 -2.01 -14.98
N VAL A 119 -6.62 -2.37 -15.93
CA VAL A 119 -7.01 -3.77 -16.19
C VAL A 119 -6.58 -4.13 -17.61
N ILE A 120 -5.81 -5.19 -17.71
CA ILE A 120 -5.32 -5.75 -18.98
C ILE A 120 -5.88 -7.15 -19.12
N GLY A 121 -6.34 -7.51 -20.30
CA GLY A 121 -6.87 -8.83 -20.58
C GLY A 121 -6.73 -9.26 -22.05
N ALA A 122 -7.08 -10.48 -22.32
CA ALA A 122 -7.06 -11.02 -23.67
C ALA A 122 -8.16 -10.38 -24.55
N ASP A 123 -7.89 -10.19 -25.84
CA ASP A 123 -8.81 -9.55 -26.79
C ASP A 123 -9.81 -10.57 -27.35
N TYR A 124 -10.70 -11.06 -26.50
CA TYR A 124 -11.87 -11.87 -26.90
C TYR A 124 -12.97 -11.84 -25.84
N VAL A 125 -14.16 -12.23 -26.22
CA VAL A 125 -15.34 -12.28 -25.35
C VAL A 125 -15.70 -13.73 -25.05
N GLN A 126 -16.03 -14.01 -23.77
CA GLN A 126 -16.61 -15.29 -23.38
C GLN A 126 -18.08 -15.14 -22.97
N ASP A 127 -18.90 -16.13 -23.32
CA ASP A 127 -20.30 -16.21 -22.88
C ASP A 127 -20.39 -17.05 -21.60
N THR A 128 -19.72 -16.59 -20.53
CA THR A 128 -19.75 -17.22 -19.22
C THR A 128 -20.19 -16.22 -18.16
N LYS A 129 -20.87 -16.71 -17.10
CA LYS A 129 -21.28 -15.85 -15.98
C LYS A 129 -20.11 -15.21 -15.27
N ILE A 130 -18.97 -15.91 -15.20
CA ILE A 130 -17.80 -15.38 -14.51
C ILE A 130 -17.15 -14.25 -15.32
N TYR A 131 -17.08 -14.37 -16.64
CA TYR A 131 -16.62 -13.29 -17.50
C TYR A 131 -17.53 -12.05 -17.38
N GLN A 132 -18.84 -12.24 -17.43
CA GLN A 132 -19.80 -11.16 -17.23
C GLN A 132 -19.65 -10.50 -15.85
N SER A 133 -19.39 -11.27 -14.79
CA SER A 133 -19.11 -10.72 -13.46
C SER A 133 -17.84 -9.89 -13.45
N PHE A 134 -16.78 -10.37 -14.09
CA PHE A 134 -15.50 -9.64 -14.21
C PHE A 134 -15.69 -8.30 -14.94
N GLU A 135 -16.31 -8.31 -16.11
CA GLU A 135 -16.59 -7.08 -16.87
C GLU A 135 -17.42 -6.07 -16.05
N ASN A 136 -18.45 -6.57 -15.35
CA ASN A 136 -19.30 -5.73 -14.49
C ASN A 136 -18.51 -5.11 -13.33
N SER A 137 -17.60 -5.86 -12.68
CA SER A 137 -16.78 -5.37 -11.59
C SER A 137 -15.73 -4.35 -12.08
N VAL A 138 -15.16 -4.55 -13.28
CA VAL A 138 -14.28 -3.59 -13.94
C VAL A 138 -15.05 -2.28 -14.23
N ALA A 139 -16.23 -2.39 -14.83
CA ALA A 139 -17.07 -1.24 -15.15
C ALA A 139 -17.56 -0.50 -13.89
N ALA A 140 -17.81 -1.21 -12.78
CA ALA A 140 -18.21 -0.60 -11.51
C ALA A 140 -17.13 0.31 -10.92
N GLN A 141 -15.85 0.09 -11.25
CA GLN A 141 -14.74 0.99 -10.91
C GLN A 141 -14.51 2.11 -11.95
N GLY A 142 -15.35 2.20 -12.99
CA GLY A 142 -15.22 3.18 -14.08
C GLY A 142 -14.09 2.83 -15.05
N LEU A 143 -13.65 1.57 -15.08
CA LEU A 143 -12.56 1.08 -15.91
C LEU A 143 -13.09 0.31 -17.11
N THR A 144 -12.19 0.04 -18.05
CA THR A 144 -12.38 -0.89 -19.16
C THR A 144 -11.18 -1.82 -19.24
N VAL A 145 -11.38 -3.04 -19.74
CA VAL A 145 -10.27 -3.95 -20.02
C VAL A 145 -9.49 -3.43 -21.23
N GLN A 146 -8.19 -3.28 -21.06
CA GLN A 146 -7.27 -2.85 -22.12
C GLN A 146 -6.70 -4.09 -22.83
N HIS A 147 -6.55 -4.00 -24.14
CA HIS A 147 -6.03 -5.07 -24.99
C HIS A 147 -4.79 -4.55 -25.73
N PRO A 148 -3.61 -4.51 -25.06
CA PRO A 148 -2.40 -3.99 -25.69
C PRO A 148 -1.94 -4.90 -26.82
N GLU A 149 -1.42 -4.30 -27.89
CA GLU A 149 -0.82 -5.02 -29.00
C GLU A 149 0.45 -5.77 -28.54
N PRO A 150 0.76 -6.93 -29.15
CA PRO A 150 2.00 -7.65 -28.85
C PRO A 150 3.24 -6.77 -29.04
N GLY A 151 4.11 -6.73 -28.05
CA GLY A 151 5.30 -5.87 -28.01
C GLY A 151 5.07 -4.50 -27.38
N THR A 152 3.89 -4.24 -26.81
CA THR A 152 3.66 -3.06 -25.99
C THR A 152 4.39 -3.19 -24.66
N ASP A 153 5.18 -2.17 -24.32
CA ASP A 153 5.87 -2.06 -23.04
C ASP A 153 5.12 -1.14 -22.08
N PHE A 154 5.13 -1.47 -20.81
CA PHE A 154 4.69 -0.59 -19.74
C PHE A 154 5.67 -0.65 -18.57
N THR A 155 5.83 0.46 -17.88
CA THR A 155 6.72 0.57 -16.72
C THR A 155 5.96 0.17 -15.45
N PHE A 156 6.62 -0.59 -14.60
CA PHE A 156 6.11 -1.03 -13.31
C PHE A 156 7.21 -0.96 -12.24
N GLY A 157 6.99 -0.19 -11.19
CA GLY A 157 7.89 0.01 -10.07
C GLY A 157 9.05 0.96 -10.28
#